data_a1e2680f0145244128e1955845a13455
#
_entry.id   a1e2680f0145244128e1955845a13455
#
_cell.length_a   1.000
_cell.length_b   1.000
_cell.length_c   1.000
_cell.angle_alpha   90.00
_cell.angle_beta   90.00
_cell.angle_gamma   90.00
#
_symmetry.space_group_name_H-M   'P 1'
#
loop_
_entity.id
_entity.type
_entity.pdbx_description
1 polymer ?
#
loop_
_entity_poly.entity_id
_entity_poly.type
_entity_poly.pdbx_seq_one_letter_code
_entity_poly.pdbx_strand_id
1 'polypeptide(L)' 'MEEFICSVEFLRGAADVIARVSSEAGGIREYRGGTAGTVIDQVINDLQEEFESAPVA' A
#
# COMPACT_ATOMS: atom_id res chain seq x y z
N MET A 1 -16.12 -11.14 13.92
CA MET A 1 -15.94 -9.69 13.86
C MET A 1 -14.76 -9.37 12.93
N GLU A 2 -14.97 -8.44 12.04
CA GLU A 2 -13.94 -8.05 11.10
C GLU A 2 -13.12 -6.90 11.65
N GLU A 3 -11.81 -6.94 11.40
CA GLU A 3 -10.93 -5.86 11.79
C GLU A 3 -10.39 -5.18 10.54
N PHE A 4 -10.35 -3.85 10.57
CA PHE A 4 -9.72 -3.07 9.52
C PHE A 4 -8.21 -3.08 9.71
N ILE A 5 -7.47 -3.55 8.71
CA ILE A 5 -6.02 -3.55 8.78
C ILE A 5 -5.40 -2.56 7.80
N CYS A 6 -5.95 -2.43 6.62
CA CYS A 6 -5.49 -1.41 5.68
C CYS A 6 -6.50 -1.21 4.56
N SER A 7 -6.37 -0.11 3.86
CA SER A 7 -7.09 0.12 2.62
C SER A 7 -6.12 0.62 1.56
N VAL A 8 -6.41 0.27 0.30
CA VAL A 8 -5.59 0.70 -0.83
C VAL A 8 -6.51 1.31 -1.88
N GLU A 9 -6.14 2.50 -2.33
CA GLU A 9 -6.91 3.23 -3.34
C GLU A 9 -5.99 3.52 -4.52
N PHE A 10 -6.43 3.16 -5.72
CA PHE A 10 -5.64 3.41 -6.93
C PHE A 10 -6.22 4.59 -7.68
N LEU A 11 -5.34 5.51 -8.07
CA LEU A 11 -5.70 6.70 -8.81
C LEU A 11 -4.87 6.77 -10.09
N ARG A 12 -5.50 7.17 -11.18
CA ARG A 12 -4.80 7.33 -12.45
C ARG A 12 -4.54 8.81 -12.70
N GLY A 13 -3.27 9.19 -12.80
CA GLY A 13 -2.88 10.52 -13.21
C GLY A 13 -2.74 10.62 -14.72
N ALA A 14 -2.28 11.77 -15.19
CA ALA A 14 -2.11 12.03 -16.61
C ALA A 14 -0.99 11.14 -17.20
N ALA A 15 0.05 10.88 -16.43
CA ALA A 15 1.22 10.14 -16.91
C ALA A 15 1.68 9.06 -15.94
N ASP A 16 0.97 8.86 -14.84
CA ASP A 16 1.40 7.90 -13.83
C ASP A 16 0.20 7.28 -13.12
N VAL A 17 0.50 6.26 -12.32
CA VAL A 17 -0.47 5.61 -11.46
C VAL A 17 -0.03 5.84 -10.03
N ILE A 18 -0.98 6.16 -9.18
CA ILE A 18 -0.73 6.45 -7.77
C ILE A 18 -1.54 5.47 -6.93
N ALA A 19 -0.91 4.89 -5.93
CA ALA A 19 -1.62 4.08 -4.94
C ALA A 19 -1.54 4.79 -3.59
N ARG A 20 -2.68 4.97 -2.97
CA ARG A 20 -2.76 5.54 -1.63
C ARG A 20 -3.09 4.42 -0.66
N VAL A 21 -2.18 4.16 0.27
CA VAL A 21 -2.33 3.10 1.25
C VAL A 21 -2.56 3.74 2.62
N SER A 22 -3.58 3.27 3.31
CA SER A 22 -3.89 3.73 4.65
C SER A 22 -3.95 2.52 5.57
N SER A 23 -3.13 2.51 6.61
CA SER A 23 -3.11 1.42 7.58
C SER A 23 -3.01 1.99 8.98
N GLU A 24 -3.47 1.20 9.96
CA GLU A 24 -3.39 1.63 11.34
C GLU A 24 -1.95 1.76 11.82
N ALA A 25 -1.10 0.85 11.39
CA ALA A 25 0.29 0.82 11.84
C ALA A 25 1.14 1.86 11.14
N GLY A 26 0.93 2.08 9.86
CA GLY A 26 1.81 2.90 9.05
C GLY A 26 1.26 4.26 8.63
N GLY A 27 0.00 4.56 8.94
CA GLY A 27 -0.61 5.81 8.51
C GLY A 27 -0.90 5.82 7.02
N ILE A 28 -0.89 6.99 6.42
CA ILE A 28 -1.21 7.16 5.01
C ILE A 28 0.09 7.31 4.22
N ARG A 29 0.21 6.53 3.15
CA ARG A 29 1.38 6.55 2.28
C ARG A 29 0.94 6.56 0.83
N GLU A 30 1.76 7.14 -0.05
CA GLU A 30 1.48 7.16 -1.48
C GLU A 30 2.65 6.55 -2.23
N TYR A 31 2.33 5.78 -3.26
CA TYR A 31 3.30 5.16 -4.14
C TYR A 31 3.00 5.57 -5.58
N ARG A 32 4.02 5.81 -6.37
CA ARG A 32 3.86 6.24 -7.75
C ARG A 32 4.71 5.39 -8.68
N GLY A 33 4.18 5.16 -9.87
CA GLY A 33 4.92 4.46 -10.91
C GLY A 33 4.32 4.73 -12.27
N GLY A 34 5.03 4.35 -13.32
CA GLY A 34 4.57 4.54 -14.68
C GLY A 34 3.46 3.59 -15.09
N THR A 35 3.33 2.46 -14.40
CA THR A 35 2.30 1.47 -14.68
C THR A 35 1.67 0.99 -13.39
N ALA A 36 0.47 0.43 -13.50
CA ALA A 36 -0.21 -0.15 -12.35
C ALA A 36 0.59 -1.30 -11.75
N GLY A 37 1.22 -2.13 -12.58
CA GLY A 37 2.03 -3.24 -12.10
C GLY A 37 3.18 -2.80 -11.22
N THR A 38 3.88 -1.75 -11.62
CA THR A 38 4.98 -1.21 -10.83
C THR A 38 4.50 -0.74 -9.46
N VAL A 39 3.37 -0.03 -9.45
CA VAL A 39 2.83 0.51 -8.21
C VAL A 39 2.32 -0.61 -7.31
N ILE A 40 1.67 -1.62 -7.90
CA ILE A 40 1.19 -2.77 -7.15
C ILE A 40 2.35 -3.50 -6.49
N ASP A 41 3.45 -3.70 -7.21
CA ASP A 41 4.64 -4.35 -6.66
C ASP A 41 5.20 -3.58 -5.47
N GLN A 42 5.26 -2.26 -5.57
CA GLN A 42 5.72 -1.43 -4.46
C GLN A 42 4.83 -1.58 -3.23
N VAL A 43 3.51 -1.54 -3.44
CA VAL A 43 2.56 -1.67 -2.35
C VAL A 43 2.67 -3.03 -1.69
N ILE A 44 2.74 -4.10 -2.49
CA ILE A 44 2.83 -5.45 -1.96
C ILE A 44 4.11 -5.63 -1.15
N ASN A 45 5.24 -5.17 -1.68
CA ASN A 45 6.51 -5.29 -0.98
C ASN A 45 6.49 -4.57 0.37
N ASP A 46 5.95 -3.36 0.38
CA ASP A 46 5.86 -2.59 1.61
C ASP A 46 4.93 -3.23 2.63
N LEU A 47 3.78 -3.71 2.18
CA LEU A 47 2.82 -4.33 3.09
C LEU A 47 3.33 -5.67 3.61
N GLN A 48 4.01 -6.45 2.77
CA GLN A 48 4.62 -7.70 3.22
C GLN A 48 5.65 -7.43 4.29
N GLU A 49 6.52 -6.45 4.06
CA GLU A 49 7.54 -6.10 5.04
C GLU A 49 6.92 -5.61 6.34
N GLU A 50 5.89 -4.78 6.25
CA GLU A 50 5.22 -4.25 7.43
C GLU A 50 4.59 -5.37 8.27
N PHE A 51 3.86 -6.27 7.61
CA PHE A 51 3.14 -7.31 8.34
C PHE A 51 4.04 -8.46 8.76
N GLU A 52 5.07 -8.78 7.99
CA GLU A 52 6.01 -9.82 8.35
C GLU A 52 6.98 -9.40 9.45
N SER A 53 7.28 -8.11 9.51
CA SER A 53 8.15 -7.56 10.53
C SER A 53 7.43 -7.29 11.83
N ALA A 54 6.11 -7.35 11.85
CA ALA A 54 5.34 -7.10 13.04
C ALA A 54 5.73 -8.12 14.12
N PRO A 55 5.95 -7.69 15.35
CA PRO A 55 6.32 -8.62 16.41
C PRO A 55 5.22 -9.63 16.63
N VAL A 56 5.61 -10.90 16.64
CA VAL A 56 4.69 -11.98 16.97
C VAL A 56 4.72 -12.12 18.46
N ALA A 57 3.62 -11.78 19.06
CA ALA A 57 3.52 -11.85 20.51
C ALA A 57 3.41 -13.29 20.98
#